data_6f5556e0fed9fad70e409948bacb91a1
#
_entry.id   6f5556e0fed9fad70e409948bacb91a1
#
_cell.length_a   1.000
_cell.length_b   1.000
_cell.length_c   1.000
_cell.angle_alpha   90.00
_cell.angle_beta   90.00
_cell.angle_gamma   90.00
#
_symmetry.space_group_name_H-M   'P 1'
#
loop_
_entity.id
_entity.type
_entity.pdbx_description
1 polymer ?
#
loop_
_entity_poly.entity_id
_entity_poly.type
_entity_poly.pdbx_seq_one_letter_code
_entity_poly.pdbx_strand_id
1 'polypeptide(L)'
;AQRAAFEARRVAGRAVDGHGDVHLQHVWFEPGRSEPTLIDCIEFNDDLRRIDAAAEVAFLAMDLIYRRRSRLADRFLRVYAGCADDFELYRVVDFFLSYRAAVRAKVAAIAADDPAIDAAQRRAAADSARRHLALALRFLAPRPAGAVVLTAGVVGTGKSTAAEIVASALGGVVIASDRVRKRLHGMSVADRSGAAKGLYSRAARDRVYAAMLVRAAAVVDAGRVAVLDATYAHSRQREAALRFAAQRGVPVWIVETRARRATTLARLARRQARGDSASDAGPASYAASVAEFETFRLPRGVQRRVVRTDVAGWQVALRHAARAWSTSARSCGIPCRAAAVGSRGPMPATPETRVQR
;
A
#
# COMPACT_ATOMS: atom_id res chain seq x y z
N ALA A 1 -16.39 -5.19 11.91
CA ALA A 1 -15.50 -4.31 11.11
C ALA A 1 -15.17 -4.93 9.73
N GLN A 2 -14.73 -6.20 9.65
CA GLN A 2 -14.33 -6.81 8.37
C GLN A 2 -15.50 -7.00 7.39
N ARG A 3 -16.69 -7.45 7.85
CA ARG A 3 -17.86 -7.63 6.97
C ARG A 3 -18.21 -6.35 6.18
N ALA A 4 -18.15 -5.20 6.82
CA ALA A 4 -18.39 -3.91 6.16
C ALA A 4 -17.33 -3.59 5.09
N ALA A 5 -16.07 -3.98 5.31
CA ALA A 5 -15.01 -3.78 4.31
C ALA A 5 -15.22 -4.68 3.08
N PHE A 6 -15.62 -5.94 3.27
CA PHE A 6 -15.95 -6.84 2.16
C PHE A 6 -17.13 -6.32 1.34
N GLU A 7 -18.21 -5.89 2.02
CA GLU A 7 -19.39 -5.36 1.35
C GLU A 7 -19.08 -4.07 0.58
N ALA A 8 -18.32 -3.14 1.17
CA ALA A 8 -17.88 -1.94 0.49
C ALA A 8 -17.05 -2.24 -0.78
N ARG A 9 -16.21 -3.27 -0.76
CA ARG A 9 -15.43 -3.70 -1.91
C ARG A 9 -16.31 -4.34 -2.99
N ARG A 10 -17.30 -5.16 -2.59
CA ARG A 10 -18.28 -5.73 -3.52
C ARG A 10 -19.06 -4.63 -4.26
N VAL A 11 -19.56 -3.64 -3.52
CA VAL A 11 -20.28 -2.48 -4.08
C VAL A 11 -19.36 -1.64 -4.98
N ALA A 12 -18.06 -1.54 -4.65
CA ALA A 12 -17.08 -0.84 -5.47
C ALA A 12 -16.63 -1.64 -6.71
N GLY A 13 -17.26 -2.78 -7.04
CA GLY A 13 -16.94 -3.58 -8.22
C GLY A 13 -15.56 -4.25 -8.15
N ARG A 14 -15.11 -4.60 -6.94
CA ARG A 14 -13.82 -5.29 -6.75
C ARG A 14 -13.92 -6.81 -6.88
N ALA A 15 -15.12 -7.36 -7.08
CA ALA A 15 -15.30 -8.74 -7.52
C ALA A 15 -14.97 -8.82 -9.02
N VAL A 16 -14.10 -9.76 -9.36
CA VAL A 16 -13.59 -9.96 -10.73
C VAL A 16 -13.74 -11.43 -11.12
N ASP A 17 -13.84 -11.68 -12.40
CA ASP A 17 -13.62 -13.02 -12.98
C ASP A 17 -12.11 -13.16 -13.16
N GLY A 18 -11.46 -13.83 -12.21
CA GLY A 18 -10.01 -13.97 -12.12
C GLY A 18 -9.52 -15.36 -12.51
N HIS A 19 -8.30 -15.65 -12.16
CA HIS A 19 -7.68 -16.96 -12.34
C HIS A 19 -8.09 -17.95 -11.22
N GLY A 20 -8.28 -17.45 -10.00
CA GLY A 20 -8.70 -18.22 -8.82
C GLY A 20 -7.58 -18.96 -8.10
N ASP A 21 -6.50 -19.33 -8.80
CA ASP A 21 -5.39 -20.14 -8.26
C ASP A 21 -3.99 -19.57 -8.64
N VAL A 22 -3.80 -18.25 -8.59
CA VAL A 22 -2.50 -17.62 -8.93
C VAL A 22 -1.48 -17.85 -7.82
N HIS A 23 -0.63 -18.84 -7.97
CA HIS A 23 0.56 -19.04 -7.15
C HIS A 23 1.81 -19.24 -8.02
N LEU A 24 3.01 -19.30 -7.44
CA LEU A 24 4.27 -19.25 -8.20
C LEU A 24 4.45 -20.41 -9.21
N GLN A 25 3.80 -21.55 -9.02
CA GLN A 25 3.88 -22.66 -9.97
C GLN A 25 3.12 -22.37 -11.28
N HIS A 26 2.14 -21.45 -11.24
CA HIS A 26 1.33 -21.04 -12.39
C HIS A 26 1.85 -19.74 -13.04
N VAL A 27 2.99 -19.23 -12.61
CA VAL A 27 3.62 -18.02 -13.17
C VAL A 27 4.89 -18.40 -13.94
N TRP A 28 4.83 -18.31 -15.25
CA TRP A 28 5.90 -18.74 -16.15
C TRP A 28 6.56 -17.54 -16.83
N PHE A 29 7.87 -17.56 -16.92
CA PHE A 29 8.66 -16.61 -17.68
C PHE A 29 9.29 -17.31 -18.88
N GLU A 30 8.85 -16.96 -20.08
CA GLU A 30 9.42 -17.47 -21.31
C GLU A 30 10.75 -16.75 -21.61
N PRO A 31 11.76 -17.48 -22.12
CA PRO A 31 13.00 -16.85 -22.54
C PRO A 31 12.77 -15.74 -23.57
N GLY A 32 13.33 -14.56 -23.33
CA GLY A 32 13.18 -13.40 -24.21
C GLY A 32 11.90 -12.57 -24.01
N ARG A 33 10.96 -13.01 -23.17
CA ARG A 33 9.76 -12.22 -22.78
C ARG A 33 9.93 -11.58 -21.42
N SER A 34 9.56 -10.32 -21.29
CA SER A 34 9.60 -9.59 -20.01
C SER A 34 8.32 -9.79 -19.18
N GLU A 35 7.24 -10.22 -19.82
CA GLU A 35 5.93 -10.43 -19.20
C GLU A 35 5.74 -11.90 -18.85
N PRO A 36 5.23 -12.21 -17.64
CA PRO A 36 4.92 -13.58 -17.27
C PRO A 36 3.65 -14.07 -17.97
N THR A 37 3.61 -15.36 -18.28
CA THR A 37 2.40 -16.07 -18.68
C THR A 37 1.79 -16.72 -17.44
N LEU A 38 0.49 -16.53 -17.21
CA LEU A 38 -0.27 -17.23 -16.19
C LEU A 38 -0.96 -18.43 -16.82
N ILE A 39 -0.86 -19.60 -16.18
CA ILE A 39 -1.40 -20.87 -16.66
C ILE A 39 -2.23 -21.53 -15.58
N ASP A 40 -3.06 -22.51 -15.95
CA ASP A 40 -3.82 -23.36 -15.04
C ASP A 40 -4.83 -22.57 -14.17
N CYS A 41 -5.67 -21.76 -14.84
CA CYS A 41 -6.78 -21.10 -14.17
C CYS A 41 -7.87 -22.13 -13.79
N ILE A 42 -8.67 -21.79 -12.78
CA ILE A 42 -9.81 -22.64 -12.41
C ILE A 42 -10.87 -22.59 -13.51
N GLU A 43 -11.17 -23.75 -14.15
CA GLU A 43 -12.18 -23.85 -15.21
C GLU A 43 -13.43 -24.60 -14.77
N PHE A 44 -13.33 -25.44 -13.74
CA PHE A 44 -14.37 -26.35 -13.33
C PHE A 44 -15.42 -25.74 -12.37
N ASN A 45 -15.18 -24.53 -11.83
CA ASN A 45 -16.11 -23.87 -10.92
C ASN A 45 -15.94 -22.34 -10.96
N ASP A 46 -16.93 -21.65 -11.51
CA ASP A 46 -16.96 -20.20 -11.63
C ASP A 46 -16.93 -19.47 -10.29
N ASP A 47 -17.54 -20.03 -9.24
CA ASP A 47 -17.58 -19.41 -7.92
C ASP A 47 -16.20 -19.30 -7.26
N LEU A 48 -15.27 -20.19 -7.63
CA LEU A 48 -13.88 -20.14 -7.17
C LEU A 48 -13.04 -19.10 -7.93
N ARG A 49 -13.55 -18.61 -9.06
CA ARG A 49 -12.90 -17.65 -9.93
C ARG A 49 -13.49 -16.25 -9.82
N ARG A 50 -14.81 -16.15 -9.55
CA ARG A 50 -15.52 -14.87 -9.33
C ARG A 50 -15.31 -14.37 -7.90
N ILE A 51 -14.15 -13.80 -7.63
CA ILE A 51 -13.68 -13.46 -6.29
C ILE A 51 -13.24 -12.00 -6.21
N ASP A 52 -13.05 -11.52 -4.99
CA ASP A 52 -12.44 -10.20 -4.77
C ASP A 52 -11.01 -10.19 -5.33
N ALA A 53 -10.66 -9.15 -6.08
CA ALA A 53 -9.31 -8.94 -6.61
C ALA A 53 -8.22 -8.99 -5.51
N ALA A 54 -8.56 -8.62 -4.26
CA ALA A 54 -7.66 -8.78 -3.13
C ALA A 54 -7.41 -10.26 -2.78
N ALA A 55 -8.39 -11.16 -2.99
CA ALA A 55 -8.22 -12.59 -2.80
C ALA A 55 -7.33 -13.20 -3.89
N GLU A 56 -7.43 -12.67 -5.11
CA GLU A 56 -6.60 -13.06 -6.25
C GLU A 56 -5.13 -12.74 -5.98
N VAL A 57 -4.81 -11.47 -5.73
CA VAL A 57 -3.43 -11.05 -5.50
C VAL A 57 -2.85 -11.58 -4.18
N ALA A 58 -3.68 -11.86 -3.18
CA ALA A 58 -3.23 -12.43 -1.93
C ALA A 58 -2.66 -13.84 -2.11
N PHE A 59 -3.10 -14.61 -3.09
CA PHE A 59 -2.58 -15.96 -3.28
C PHE A 59 -1.11 -15.95 -3.67
N LEU A 60 -0.75 -15.20 -4.70
CA LEU A 60 0.65 -15.04 -5.11
C LEU A 60 1.51 -14.40 -4.00
N ALA A 61 0.96 -13.38 -3.33
CA ALA A 61 1.65 -12.73 -2.22
C ALA A 61 1.92 -13.72 -1.07
N MET A 62 0.94 -14.57 -0.72
CA MET A 62 1.07 -15.60 0.31
C MET A 62 2.17 -16.61 -0.07
N ASP A 63 2.18 -17.11 -1.32
CA ASP A 63 3.18 -18.10 -1.76
C ASP A 63 4.59 -17.49 -1.80
N LEU A 64 4.74 -16.23 -2.20
CA LEU A 64 6.00 -15.50 -2.08
C LEU A 64 6.48 -15.42 -0.62
N ILE A 65 5.58 -15.14 0.34
CA ILE A 65 5.91 -15.09 1.76
C ILE A 65 6.29 -16.48 2.29
N TYR A 66 5.54 -17.51 1.92
CA TYR A 66 5.85 -18.90 2.26
C TYR A 66 7.27 -19.30 1.80
N ARG A 67 7.68 -18.88 0.60
CA ARG A 67 9.02 -19.09 0.04
C ARG A 67 10.05 -18.08 0.55
N ARG A 68 9.78 -17.38 1.66
CA ARG A 68 10.69 -16.40 2.30
C ARG A 68 11.05 -15.20 1.41
N ARG A 69 10.18 -14.84 0.47
CA ARG A 69 10.33 -13.69 -0.43
C ARG A 69 9.39 -12.53 -0.05
N SER A 70 9.24 -12.25 1.27
CA SER A 70 8.30 -11.25 1.79
C SER A 70 8.48 -9.86 1.15
N ARG A 71 9.73 -9.44 0.84
CA ARG A 71 9.96 -8.16 0.15
C ARG A 71 9.37 -8.10 -1.26
N LEU A 72 9.34 -9.23 -1.97
CA LEU A 72 8.69 -9.31 -3.29
C LEU A 72 7.18 -9.27 -3.13
N ALA A 73 6.61 -9.95 -2.15
CA ALA A 73 5.18 -9.89 -1.84
C ALA A 73 4.74 -8.46 -1.50
N ASP A 74 5.47 -7.76 -0.62
CA ASP A 74 5.20 -6.36 -0.28
C ASP A 74 5.28 -5.45 -1.52
N ARG A 75 6.28 -5.66 -2.39
CA ARG A 75 6.42 -4.91 -3.63
C ARG A 75 5.27 -5.19 -4.59
N PHE A 76 4.91 -6.46 -4.75
CA PHE A 76 3.80 -6.89 -5.62
C PHE A 76 2.48 -6.24 -5.19
N LEU A 77 2.10 -6.37 -3.92
CA LEU A 77 0.89 -5.76 -3.38
C LEU A 77 0.90 -4.23 -3.50
N ARG A 78 2.03 -3.58 -3.26
CA ARG A 78 2.18 -2.13 -3.40
C ARG A 78 2.02 -1.66 -4.84
N VAL A 79 2.63 -2.37 -5.79
CA VAL A 79 2.53 -2.05 -7.23
C VAL A 79 1.10 -2.25 -7.68
N TYR A 80 0.48 -3.38 -7.34
CA TYR A 80 -0.93 -3.65 -7.64
C TYR A 80 -1.84 -2.53 -7.10
N ALA A 81 -1.75 -2.22 -5.80
CA ALA A 81 -2.57 -1.18 -5.18
C ALA A 81 -2.43 0.18 -5.88
N GLY A 82 -1.19 0.55 -6.28
CA GLY A 82 -0.93 1.79 -6.99
C GLY A 82 -1.43 1.79 -8.44
N CYS A 83 -1.38 0.66 -9.14
CA CYS A 83 -1.85 0.54 -10.52
C CYS A 83 -3.38 0.44 -10.61
N ALA A 84 -3.99 -0.38 -9.75
CA ALA A 84 -5.44 -0.57 -9.68
C ALA A 84 -6.18 0.55 -8.93
N ASP A 85 -5.45 1.47 -8.30
CA ASP A 85 -5.99 2.45 -7.34
C ASP A 85 -6.83 1.78 -6.24
N ASP A 86 -6.38 0.61 -5.78
CA ASP A 86 -7.07 -0.23 -4.82
C ASP A 86 -6.34 -0.27 -3.47
N PHE A 87 -6.32 0.85 -2.75
CA PHE A 87 -5.71 0.92 -1.42
C PHE A 87 -6.61 0.29 -0.34
N GLU A 88 -7.92 0.16 -0.60
CA GLU A 88 -8.85 -0.52 0.30
C GLU A 88 -8.56 -2.02 0.43
N LEU A 89 -7.81 -2.60 -0.50
CA LEU A 89 -7.29 -3.97 -0.41
C LEU A 89 -6.61 -4.22 0.95
N TYR A 90 -5.91 -3.22 1.53
CA TYR A 90 -5.18 -3.38 2.78
C TYR A 90 -6.08 -3.63 4.00
N ARG A 91 -7.37 -3.31 3.93
CA ARG A 91 -8.35 -3.64 4.99
C ARG A 91 -8.70 -5.13 5.05
N VAL A 92 -8.50 -5.85 3.94
CA VAL A 92 -8.94 -7.25 3.80
C VAL A 92 -7.82 -8.23 3.42
N VAL A 93 -6.67 -7.74 2.95
CA VAL A 93 -5.61 -8.58 2.39
C VAL A 93 -5.04 -9.58 3.41
N ASP A 94 -4.94 -9.21 4.70
CA ASP A 94 -4.42 -10.13 5.73
C ASP A 94 -5.37 -11.31 5.96
N PHE A 95 -6.67 -11.08 5.85
CA PHE A 95 -7.66 -12.16 5.86
C PHE A 95 -7.44 -13.09 4.65
N PHE A 96 -7.31 -12.55 3.45
CA PHE A 96 -7.13 -13.38 2.26
C PHE A 96 -5.77 -14.10 2.25
N LEU A 97 -4.70 -13.48 2.74
CA LEU A 97 -3.41 -14.15 2.94
C LEU A 97 -3.55 -15.36 3.87
N SER A 98 -4.28 -15.18 4.97
CA SER A 98 -4.59 -16.27 5.92
C SER A 98 -5.44 -17.36 5.27
N TYR A 99 -6.51 -16.97 4.58
CA TYR A 99 -7.41 -17.89 3.89
C TYR A 99 -6.66 -18.74 2.85
N ARG A 100 -5.86 -18.12 1.99
CA ARG A 100 -5.09 -18.83 0.96
C ARG A 100 -4.01 -19.74 1.58
N ALA A 101 -3.39 -19.34 2.68
CA ALA A 101 -2.48 -20.22 3.42
C ALA A 101 -3.24 -21.44 4.02
N ALA A 102 -4.45 -21.24 4.56
CA ALA A 102 -5.28 -22.32 5.06
C ALA A 102 -5.71 -23.30 3.93
N VAL A 103 -6.06 -22.77 2.76
CA VAL A 103 -6.36 -23.61 1.58
C VAL A 103 -5.16 -24.50 1.22
N ARG A 104 -3.95 -23.93 1.14
CA ARG A 104 -2.71 -24.70 0.85
C ARG A 104 -2.39 -25.70 1.96
N ALA A 105 -2.66 -25.34 3.23
CA ALA A 105 -2.51 -26.28 4.34
C ALA A 105 -3.44 -27.48 4.19
N LYS A 106 -4.72 -27.25 3.86
CA LYS A 106 -5.72 -28.31 3.63
C LYS A 106 -5.31 -29.24 2.50
N VAL A 107 -4.92 -28.68 1.33
CA VAL A 107 -4.47 -29.48 0.16
C VAL A 107 -3.26 -30.33 0.52
N ALA A 108 -2.28 -29.73 1.22
CA ALA A 108 -1.11 -30.49 1.67
C ALA A 108 -1.44 -31.56 2.72
N ALA A 109 -2.41 -31.33 3.61
CA ALA A 109 -2.87 -32.35 4.57
C ALA A 109 -3.53 -33.53 3.86
N ILE A 110 -4.39 -33.29 2.87
CA ILE A 110 -5.00 -34.35 2.05
C ILE A 110 -3.91 -35.21 1.39
N ALA A 111 -2.90 -34.58 0.78
CA ALA A 111 -1.79 -35.31 0.18
C ALA A 111 -0.92 -36.09 1.21
N ALA A 112 -0.84 -35.62 2.45
CA ALA A 112 -0.14 -36.34 3.54
C ALA A 112 -0.84 -37.63 3.96
N ASP A 113 -2.16 -37.69 3.82
CA ASP A 113 -2.99 -38.86 4.18
C ASP A 113 -3.23 -39.81 2.99
N ASP A 114 -2.82 -39.43 1.77
CA ASP A 114 -3.04 -40.26 0.58
C ASP A 114 -2.10 -41.46 0.52
N PRO A 115 -2.61 -42.71 0.61
CA PRO A 115 -1.80 -43.91 0.58
C PRO A 115 -1.16 -44.19 -0.80
N ALA A 116 -1.64 -43.56 -1.87
CA ALA A 116 -1.08 -43.71 -3.21
C ALA A 116 0.26 -42.93 -3.40
N ILE A 117 0.58 -42.01 -2.45
CA ILE A 117 1.78 -41.22 -2.46
C ILE A 117 2.85 -41.90 -1.58
N ASP A 118 4.12 -41.89 -2.00
CA ASP A 118 5.20 -42.50 -1.24
C ASP A 118 5.41 -41.83 0.13
N ALA A 119 6.01 -42.57 1.07
CA ALA A 119 6.16 -42.13 2.45
C ALA A 119 7.02 -40.86 2.63
N ALA A 120 7.98 -40.60 1.74
CA ALA A 120 8.80 -39.39 1.80
C ALA A 120 7.99 -38.17 1.34
N GLN A 121 7.21 -38.30 0.29
CA GLN A 121 6.33 -37.27 -0.23
C GLN A 121 5.20 -36.96 0.78
N ARG A 122 4.59 -37.99 1.44
CA ARG A 122 3.61 -37.75 2.52
C ARG A 122 4.21 -36.96 3.68
N ARG A 123 5.43 -37.29 4.12
CA ARG A 123 6.11 -36.51 5.17
C ARG A 123 6.35 -35.05 4.75
N ALA A 124 6.80 -34.82 3.51
CA ALA A 124 7.00 -33.47 2.97
C ALA A 124 5.67 -32.69 2.90
N ALA A 125 4.58 -33.37 2.51
CA ALA A 125 3.25 -32.78 2.49
C ALA A 125 2.74 -32.40 3.91
N ALA A 126 2.94 -33.26 4.90
CA ALA A 126 2.61 -32.97 6.30
C ALA A 126 3.41 -31.79 6.84
N ASP A 127 4.71 -31.68 6.52
CA ASP A 127 5.54 -30.52 6.85
C ASP A 127 5.06 -29.23 6.18
N SER A 128 4.65 -29.35 4.91
CA SER A 128 4.06 -28.24 4.16
C SER A 128 2.75 -27.76 4.79
N ALA A 129 1.86 -28.69 5.17
CA ALA A 129 0.60 -28.41 5.83
C ALA A 129 0.83 -27.62 7.14
N ARG A 130 1.72 -28.10 8.01
CA ARG A 130 2.08 -27.43 9.25
C ARG A 130 2.60 -26.01 9.03
N ARG A 131 3.52 -25.82 8.06
CA ARG A 131 4.09 -24.51 7.75
C ARG A 131 3.06 -23.54 7.20
N HIS A 132 2.14 -23.98 6.33
CA HIS A 132 1.07 -23.16 5.80
C HIS A 132 0.07 -22.77 6.90
N LEU A 133 -0.29 -23.69 7.78
CA LEU A 133 -1.17 -23.39 8.92
C LEU A 133 -0.55 -22.36 9.87
N ALA A 134 0.74 -22.53 10.22
CA ALA A 134 1.45 -21.56 11.03
C ALA A 134 1.50 -20.16 10.34
N LEU A 135 1.66 -20.14 9.02
CA LEU A 135 1.61 -18.91 8.24
C LEU A 135 0.21 -18.27 8.27
N ALA A 136 -0.86 -19.06 8.13
CA ALA A 136 -2.23 -18.58 8.21
C ALA A 136 -2.51 -17.88 9.54
N LEU A 137 -2.13 -18.52 10.66
CA LEU A 137 -2.27 -17.94 11.99
C LEU A 137 -1.46 -16.65 12.16
N ARG A 138 -0.25 -16.59 11.61
CA ARG A 138 0.58 -15.38 11.65
C ARG A 138 -0.06 -14.18 10.96
N PHE A 139 -0.79 -14.38 9.87
CA PHE A 139 -1.50 -13.29 9.18
C PHE A 139 -2.67 -12.72 9.98
N LEU A 140 -3.25 -13.50 10.89
CA LEU A 140 -4.32 -13.04 11.78
C LEU A 140 -3.80 -12.32 13.02
N ALA A 141 -2.50 -12.37 13.29
CA ALA A 141 -1.92 -11.68 14.44
C ALA A 141 -2.12 -10.15 14.30
N PRO A 142 -2.45 -9.46 15.42
CA PRO A 142 -2.59 -8.00 15.41
C PRO A 142 -1.33 -7.32 14.87
N ARG A 143 -1.52 -6.36 13.97
CA ARG A 143 -0.42 -5.52 13.48
C ARG A 143 -0.15 -4.37 14.44
N PRO A 144 1.08 -3.87 14.53
CA PRO A 144 1.38 -2.62 15.22
C PRO A 144 0.62 -1.46 14.54
N ALA A 145 0.51 -0.33 15.25
CA ALA A 145 -0.05 0.88 14.67
C ALA A 145 0.69 1.26 13.38
N GLY A 146 -0.08 1.74 12.38
CA GLY A 146 0.49 2.25 11.14
C GLY A 146 1.31 3.51 11.34
N ALA A 147 1.82 4.06 10.24
CA ALA A 147 2.57 5.31 10.27
C ALA A 147 2.37 6.10 8.96
N VAL A 148 2.70 7.38 8.98
CA VAL A 148 2.70 8.23 7.80
C VAL A 148 4.10 8.73 7.51
N VAL A 149 4.53 8.65 6.26
CA VAL A 149 5.76 9.29 5.78
C VAL A 149 5.40 10.27 4.67
N LEU A 150 5.78 11.52 4.80
CA LEU A 150 5.66 12.50 3.73
C LEU A 150 7.00 12.61 3.02
N THR A 151 7.02 12.53 1.69
CA THR A 151 8.14 13.10 0.94
C THR A 151 7.84 14.56 0.65
N ALA A 152 8.85 15.41 0.67
CA ALA A 152 8.70 16.83 0.34
C ALA A 152 9.90 17.34 -0.46
N GLY A 153 9.72 18.42 -1.19
CA GLY A 153 10.80 19.03 -1.96
C GLY A 153 10.36 19.51 -3.35
N VAL A 154 11.16 20.31 -3.96
CA VAL A 154 10.97 20.89 -5.30
C VAL A 154 10.89 19.77 -6.36
N VAL A 155 10.25 20.02 -7.50
CA VAL A 155 10.22 19.08 -8.63
C VAL A 155 11.63 18.65 -9.06
N GLY A 156 11.81 17.40 -9.44
CA GLY A 156 13.11 16.86 -9.92
C GLY A 156 14.13 16.54 -8.82
N THR A 157 13.84 16.77 -7.52
CA THR A 157 14.79 16.49 -6.41
C THR A 157 14.84 15.03 -5.97
N GLY A 158 14.11 14.09 -6.61
CA GLY A 158 14.19 12.65 -6.30
C GLY A 158 13.22 12.14 -5.24
N LYS A 159 12.11 12.84 -4.99
CA LYS A 159 11.06 12.44 -4.02
C LYS A 159 10.54 11.02 -4.24
N SER A 160 10.14 10.69 -5.46
CA SER A 160 9.55 9.38 -5.76
C SER A 160 10.56 8.24 -5.55
N THR A 161 11.85 8.47 -5.85
CA THR A 161 12.91 7.52 -5.51
C THR A 161 13.06 7.37 -4.00
N ALA A 162 13.00 8.48 -3.25
CA ALA A 162 13.04 8.44 -1.80
C ALA A 162 11.82 7.72 -1.20
N ALA A 163 10.62 7.97 -1.76
CA ALA A 163 9.39 7.28 -1.37
C ALA A 163 9.50 5.76 -1.53
N GLU A 164 10.00 5.29 -2.67
CA GLU A 164 10.20 3.86 -2.94
C GLU A 164 11.25 3.22 -2.02
N ILE A 165 12.34 3.93 -1.72
CA ILE A 165 13.36 3.47 -0.77
C ILE A 165 12.76 3.30 0.64
N VAL A 166 12.02 4.31 1.11
CA VAL A 166 11.37 4.28 2.42
C VAL A 166 10.30 3.18 2.46
N ALA A 167 9.45 3.10 1.45
CA ALA A 167 8.43 2.06 1.37
C ALA A 167 9.03 0.66 1.37
N SER A 168 10.10 0.44 0.59
CA SER A 168 10.83 -0.84 0.57
C SER A 168 11.49 -1.18 1.91
N ALA A 169 11.98 -0.17 2.64
CA ALA A 169 12.65 -0.37 3.93
C ALA A 169 11.67 -0.70 5.06
N LEU A 170 10.45 -0.14 5.00
CA LEU A 170 9.42 -0.23 6.05
C LEU A 170 8.28 -1.20 5.71
N GLY A 171 8.28 -1.85 4.54
CA GLY A 171 7.10 -2.58 4.05
C GLY A 171 5.90 -1.65 3.82
N GLY A 172 6.17 -0.39 3.45
CA GLY A 172 5.16 0.65 3.30
C GLY A 172 4.54 0.69 1.91
N VAL A 173 3.50 1.52 1.77
CA VAL A 173 2.70 1.69 0.55
C VAL A 173 2.83 3.11 0.03
N VAL A 174 3.27 3.27 -1.21
CA VAL A 174 3.43 4.59 -1.85
C VAL A 174 2.10 5.05 -2.44
N ILE A 175 1.70 6.27 -2.07
CA ILE A 175 0.54 6.97 -2.61
C ILE A 175 1.06 8.23 -3.30
N ALA A 176 1.15 8.18 -4.64
CA ALA A 176 1.78 9.24 -5.43
C ALA A 176 0.73 10.25 -5.94
N SER A 177 0.97 11.54 -5.66
CA SER A 177 0.08 12.64 -6.05
C SER A 177 -0.20 12.69 -7.56
N ASP A 178 0.78 12.37 -8.39
CA ASP A 178 0.63 12.42 -9.85
C ASP A 178 -0.29 11.30 -10.36
N ARG A 179 -0.21 10.10 -9.77
CA ARG A 179 -1.15 9.00 -10.07
C ARG A 179 -2.56 9.31 -9.60
N VAL A 180 -2.71 9.81 -8.36
CA VAL A 180 -4.01 10.21 -7.80
C VAL A 180 -4.64 11.31 -8.64
N ARG A 181 -3.88 12.30 -9.09
CA ARG A 181 -4.35 13.38 -9.98
C ARG A 181 -4.93 12.80 -11.26
N LYS A 182 -4.18 11.95 -11.97
CA LYS A 182 -4.62 11.34 -13.22
C LYS A 182 -5.90 10.52 -13.02
N ARG A 183 -5.98 9.72 -11.95
CA ARG A 183 -7.18 8.95 -11.61
C ARG A 183 -8.41 9.83 -11.36
N LEU A 184 -8.27 10.93 -10.61
CA LEU A 184 -9.37 11.86 -10.34
C LEU A 184 -9.91 12.55 -11.62
N HIS A 185 -9.13 12.54 -12.69
CA HIS A 185 -9.52 13.10 -13.98
C HIS A 185 -9.81 12.03 -15.05
N GLY A 186 -9.97 10.75 -14.66
CA GLY A 186 -10.26 9.66 -15.59
C GLY A 186 -9.12 9.35 -16.58
N MET A 187 -7.91 9.82 -16.30
CA MET A 187 -6.75 9.68 -17.18
C MET A 187 -5.97 8.41 -16.86
N SER A 188 -5.40 7.78 -17.89
CA SER A 188 -4.39 6.74 -17.71
C SER A 188 -3.13 7.31 -17.07
N VAL A 189 -2.40 6.49 -16.30
CA VAL A 189 -1.11 6.89 -15.74
C VAL A 189 -0.09 7.22 -16.84
N ALA A 190 -0.22 6.62 -18.02
CA ALA A 190 0.61 6.84 -19.18
C ALA A 190 0.23 8.12 -19.97
N ASP A 191 -0.99 8.63 -19.80
CA ASP A 191 -1.45 9.80 -20.56
C ASP A 191 -0.60 11.02 -20.25
N ARG A 192 -0.17 11.68 -21.33
CA ARG A 192 0.65 12.89 -21.31
C ARG A 192 -0.04 14.07 -21.96
N SER A 193 -1.36 14.07 -22.00
CA SER A 193 -2.11 15.23 -22.45
C SER A 193 -1.70 16.42 -21.57
N GLY A 194 -0.70 17.16 -22.10
CA GLY A 194 -0.06 18.28 -21.42
C GLY A 194 -1.08 19.14 -20.74
N ALA A 195 -0.76 19.59 -19.56
CA ALA A 195 -1.51 20.49 -18.67
C ALA A 195 -2.93 20.82 -19.15
N ALA A 196 -3.85 19.86 -19.12
CA ALA A 196 -5.26 20.13 -19.34
C ALA A 196 -5.62 21.28 -18.41
N LYS A 197 -6.15 22.37 -18.95
CA LYS A 197 -6.47 23.60 -18.21
C LYS A 197 -7.21 23.23 -16.93
N GLY A 198 -6.61 23.49 -15.75
CA GLY A 198 -7.22 23.23 -14.45
C GLY A 198 -6.65 22.08 -13.61
N LEU A 199 -5.88 21.13 -14.15
CA LEU A 199 -5.26 20.01 -13.39
C LEU A 199 -4.36 20.47 -12.24
N TYR A 200 -3.76 21.65 -12.37
CA TYR A 200 -2.80 22.23 -11.41
C TYR A 200 -3.37 23.45 -10.68
N SER A 201 -4.68 23.76 -10.82
CA SER A 201 -5.32 24.81 -10.04
C SER A 201 -5.21 24.51 -8.53
N ARG A 202 -5.34 25.54 -7.69
CA ARG A 202 -5.32 25.40 -6.23
C ARG A 202 -6.37 24.37 -5.77
N ALA A 203 -7.61 24.51 -6.25
CA ALA A 203 -8.69 23.60 -5.91
C ALA A 203 -8.43 22.13 -6.35
N ALA A 204 -7.86 21.93 -7.55
CA ALA A 204 -7.49 20.59 -8.02
C ALA A 204 -6.37 19.99 -7.15
N ARG A 205 -5.36 20.77 -6.80
CA ARG A 205 -4.31 20.35 -5.85
C ARG A 205 -4.90 19.93 -4.52
N ASP A 206 -5.77 20.73 -3.93
CA ASP A 206 -6.37 20.42 -2.63
C ASP A 206 -7.21 19.12 -2.69
N ARG A 207 -7.96 18.88 -3.78
CA ARG A 207 -8.66 17.61 -4.00
C ARG A 207 -7.70 16.42 -4.08
N VAL A 208 -6.57 16.57 -4.77
CA VAL A 208 -5.54 15.51 -4.86
C VAL A 208 -5.00 15.15 -3.48
N TYR A 209 -4.60 16.16 -2.67
CA TYR A 209 -4.07 15.89 -1.33
C TYR A 209 -5.11 15.28 -0.39
N ALA A 210 -6.36 15.73 -0.45
CA ALA A 210 -7.45 15.10 0.29
C ALA A 210 -7.66 13.63 -0.14
N ALA A 211 -7.68 13.36 -1.43
CA ALA A 211 -7.81 12.01 -1.97
C ALA A 211 -6.62 11.10 -1.62
N MET A 212 -5.40 11.64 -1.49
CA MET A 212 -4.25 10.89 -0.97
C MET A 212 -4.46 10.46 0.49
N LEU A 213 -5.02 11.34 1.33
CA LEU A 213 -5.29 11.02 2.74
C LEU A 213 -6.42 9.98 2.89
N VAL A 214 -7.42 9.99 2.03
CA VAL A 214 -8.44 8.93 1.98
C VAL A 214 -7.80 7.57 1.71
N ARG A 215 -6.91 7.48 0.73
CA ARG A 215 -6.17 6.25 0.41
C ARG A 215 -5.23 5.82 1.54
N ALA A 216 -4.58 6.80 2.18
CA ALA A 216 -3.71 6.56 3.32
C ALA A 216 -4.46 5.98 4.52
N ALA A 217 -5.73 6.32 4.70
CA ALA A 217 -6.55 5.80 5.78
C ALA A 217 -6.62 4.27 5.75
N ALA A 218 -6.92 3.68 4.59
CA ALA A 218 -7.00 2.23 4.44
C ALA A 218 -5.67 1.53 4.79
N VAL A 219 -4.55 2.15 4.41
CA VAL A 219 -3.19 1.63 4.66
C VAL A 219 -2.83 1.73 6.15
N VAL A 220 -3.04 2.90 6.75
CA VAL A 220 -2.66 3.19 8.13
C VAL A 220 -3.55 2.44 9.13
N ASP A 221 -4.87 2.42 8.89
CA ASP A 221 -5.84 1.71 9.72
C ASP A 221 -5.59 0.18 9.71
N ALA A 222 -4.97 -0.33 8.64
CA ALA A 222 -4.51 -1.72 8.54
C ALA A 222 -3.11 -1.96 9.16
N GLY A 223 -2.58 -1.03 9.95
CA GLY A 223 -1.28 -1.18 10.63
C GLY A 223 -0.07 -1.11 9.70
N ARG A 224 -0.18 -0.42 8.55
CA ARG A 224 0.90 -0.28 7.57
C ARG A 224 1.38 1.16 7.45
N VAL A 225 2.55 1.34 6.84
CA VAL A 225 3.14 2.66 6.60
C VAL A 225 2.62 3.23 5.28
N ALA A 226 1.92 4.36 5.33
CA ALA A 226 1.54 5.12 4.15
C ALA A 226 2.65 6.13 3.80
N VAL A 227 3.25 6.01 2.61
CA VAL A 227 4.27 6.93 2.09
C VAL A 227 3.60 7.84 1.06
N LEU A 228 3.36 9.09 1.45
CA LEU A 228 2.68 10.09 0.62
C LEU A 228 3.71 10.81 -0.25
N ASP A 229 3.77 10.45 -1.53
CA ASP A 229 4.72 11.02 -2.49
C ASP A 229 4.13 12.23 -3.21
N ALA A 230 4.50 13.42 -2.72
CA ALA A 230 4.11 14.71 -3.28
C ALA A 230 5.15 15.79 -2.99
N THR A 231 4.95 17.00 -3.54
CA THR A 231 5.84 18.13 -3.27
C THR A 231 5.71 18.65 -1.83
N TYR A 232 4.51 18.60 -1.26
CA TYR A 232 4.20 19.18 0.05
C TYR A 232 4.78 20.60 0.21
N ALA A 233 4.65 21.38 -0.87
CA ALA A 233 5.22 22.72 -0.96
C ALA A 233 4.60 23.69 0.05
N HIS A 234 3.28 23.58 0.27
CA HIS A 234 2.54 24.50 1.13
C HIS A 234 2.33 23.94 2.54
N SER A 235 2.42 24.82 3.56
CA SER A 235 2.22 24.48 4.98
C SER A 235 0.86 23.83 5.23
N ARG A 236 -0.21 24.35 4.61
CA ARG A 236 -1.57 23.80 4.75
C ARG A 236 -1.69 22.31 4.36
N GLN A 237 -0.93 21.88 3.35
CA GLN A 237 -0.92 20.48 2.90
C GLN A 237 -0.21 19.58 3.93
N ARG A 238 0.91 20.06 4.47
CA ARG A 238 1.66 19.40 5.54
C ARG A 238 0.82 19.29 6.81
N GLU A 239 0.18 20.39 7.22
CA GLU A 239 -0.71 20.43 8.39
C GLU A 239 -1.90 19.48 8.25
N ALA A 240 -2.50 19.37 7.06
CA ALA A 240 -3.58 18.41 6.81
C ALA A 240 -3.12 16.97 7.04
N ALA A 241 -1.92 16.61 6.56
CA ALA A 241 -1.35 15.28 6.77
C ALA A 241 -0.96 15.05 8.25
N LEU A 242 -0.45 16.07 8.95
CA LEU A 242 -0.15 16.00 10.38
C LEU A 242 -1.42 15.81 11.22
N ARG A 243 -2.50 16.57 10.92
CA ARG A 243 -3.81 16.38 11.57
C ARG A 243 -4.39 15.00 11.33
N PHE A 244 -4.31 14.51 10.09
CA PHE A 244 -4.75 13.15 9.74
C PHE A 244 -4.06 12.08 10.58
N ALA A 245 -2.74 12.18 10.74
CA ALA A 245 -1.96 11.23 11.55
C ALA A 245 -2.27 11.38 13.05
N ALA A 246 -2.39 12.60 13.55
CA ALA A 246 -2.74 12.88 14.95
C ALA A 246 -4.12 12.31 15.32
N GLN A 247 -5.13 12.45 14.44
CA GLN A 247 -6.46 11.87 14.62
C GLN A 247 -6.44 10.34 14.74
N ARG A 248 -5.41 9.69 14.16
CA ARG A 248 -5.23 8.22 14.21
C ARG A 248 -4.23 7.77 15.27
N GLY A 249 -3.60 8.71 15.98
CA GLY A 249 -2.59 8.39 16.97
C GLY A 249 -1.36 7.70 16.38
N VAL A 250 -0.99 8.03 15.13
CA VAL A 250 0.14 7.39 14.44
C VAL A 250 1.29 8.36 14.21
N PRO A 251 2.55 7.88 14.22
CA PRO A 251 3.72 8.72 14.01
C PRO A 251 3.80 9.24 12.56
N VAL A 252 4.44 10.41 12.43
CA VAL A 252 4.73 11.03 11.12
C VAL A 252 6.22 11.29 10.99
N TRP A 253 6.77 10.93 9.83
CA TRP A 253 8.12 11.33 9.41
C TRP A 253 8.07 12.12 8.12
N ILE A 254 8.98 13.06 7.96
CA ILE A 254 9.10 13.87 6.75
C ILE A 254 10.48 13.65 6.15
N VAL A 255 10.51 13.27 4.87
CA VAL A 255 11.72 13.17 4.06
C VAL A 255 11.73 14.34 3.08
N GLU A 256 12.51 15.36 3.39
CA GLU A 256 12.71 16.47 2.47
C GLU A 256 13.89 16.16 1.54
N THR A 257 13.63 16.09 0.24
CA THR A 257 14.67 15.87 -0.77
C THR A 257 15.18 17.19 -1.33
N ARG A 258 16.50 17.33 -1.40
CA ARG A 258 17.18 18.47 -2.01
C ARG A 258 18.22 17.97 -3.02
N ALA A 259 18.46 18.79 -4.06
CA ALA A 259 19.54 18.57 -5.00
C ALA A 259 19.98 19.93 -5.56
N ARG A 260 21.20 20.02 -6.11
CA ARG A 260 21.68 21.20 -6.79
C ARG A 260 20.81 21.52 -8.00
N ARG A 261 20.66 22.81 -8.32
CA ARG A 261 19.84 23.28 -9.47
C ARG A 261 20.23 22.58 -10.76
N ALA A 262 21.53 22.52 -11.08
CA ALA A 262 22.02 21.86 -12.30
C ALA A 262 21.59 20.38 -12.37
N THR A 263 21.77 19.61 -11.29
CA THR A 263 21.35 18.21 -11.20
C THR A 263 19.84 18.06 -11.37
N THR A 264 19.06 18.94 -10.77
CA THR A 264 17.60 18.92 -10.84
C THR A 264 17.11 19.17 -12.25
N LEU A 265 17.64 20.20 -12.94
CA LEU A 265 17.29 20.53 -14.31
C LEU A 265 17.69 19.42 -15.29
N ALA A 266 18.88 18.84 -15.14
CA ALA A 266 19.32 17.70 -15.95
C ALA A 266 18.40 16.46 -15.79
N ARG A 267 17.94 16.17 -14.56
CA ARG A 267 16.97 15.10 -14.29
C ARG A 267 15.62 15.37 -14.93
N LEU A 268 15.13 16.61 -14.86
CA LEU A 268 13.87 17.01 -15.48
C LEU A 268 13.92 16.91 -16.99
N ALA A 269 15.00 17.38 -17.64
CA ALA A 269 15.20 17.27 -19.08
C ALA A 269 15.25 15.81 -19.55
N ARG A 270 16.05 14.97 -18.86
CA ARG A 270 16.15 13.53 -19.16
C ARG A 270 14.80 12.80 -19.00
N ARG A 271 14.02 13.14 -17.95
CA ARG A 271 12.68 12.58 -17.74
C ARG A 271 11.72 12.99 -18.85
N GLN A 272 11.74 14.24 -19.26
CA GLN A 272 10.92 14.74 -20.36
C GLN A 272 11.25 14.03 -21.68
N ALA A 273 12.55 13.81 -21.96
CA ALA A 273 12.99 13.09 -23.16
C ALA A 273 12.57 11.61 -23.18
N ARG A 274 12.60 10.94 -22.03
CA ARG A 274 12.23 9.50 -21.93
C ARG A 274 10.74 9.23 -22.07
N GLY A 275 9.93 10.15 -21.67
CA GLY A 275 8.51 9.97 -21.79
C GLY A 275 7.84 8.96 -20.85
N ASP A 276 8.50 8.38 -19.86
CA ASP A 276 8.09 7.21 -19.08
C ASP A 276 7.57 7.52 -17.66
N SER A 277 7.42 8.78 -17.26
CA SER A 277 7.04 9.19 -15.91
C SER A 277 5.57 9.60 -15.81
N ALA A 278 4.91 9.24 -14.71
CA ALA A 278 3.57 9.73 -14.39
C ALA A 278 3.50 11.24 -14.15
N SER A 279 4.65 11.89 -13.91
CA SER A 279 4.74 13.33 -13.64
C SER A 279 4.96 14.11 -14.92
N ASP A 280 4.15 15.16 -15.15
CA ASP A 280 4.23 16.06 -16.30
C ASP A 280 5.26 17.20 -16.12
N ALA A 281 5.90 17.31 -14.95
CA ALA A 281 6.84 18.39 -14.65
C ALA A 281 8.12 18.29 -15.48
N GLY A 282 8.40 19.31 -16.27
CA GLY A 282 9.63 19.52 -17.03
C GLY A 282 10.51 20.62 -16.44
N PRO A 283 11.63 21.00 -17.11
CA PRO A 283 12.53 22.09 -16.67
C PRO A 283 11.81 23.42 -16.44
N ALA A 284 10.82 23.77 -17.26
CA ALA A 284 10.02 24.99 -17.12
C ALA A 284 9.28 25.07 -15.78
N SER A 285 8.93 23.94 -15.16
CA SER A 285 8.23 23.91 -13.86
C SER A 285 9.14 24.18 -12.67
N TYR A 286 10.46 24.23 -12.85
CA TYR A 286 11.41 24.30 -11.74
C TYR A 286 11.31 25.61 -10.97
N ALA A 287 11.36 26.76 -11.66
CA ALA A 287 11.34 28.09 -11.03
C ALA A 287 10.06 28.30 -10.21
N ALA A 288 8.91 27.98 -10.78
CA ALA A 288 7.62 28.05 -10.08
C ALA A 288 7.59 27.15 -8.86
N SER A 289 8.11 25.91 -8.96
CA SER A 289 8.17 24.98 -7.81
C SER A 289 9.09 25.47 -6.68
N VAL A 290 10.15 26.19 -7.01
CA VAL A 290 11.04 26.83 -6.00
C VAL A 290 10.30 27.97 -5.30
N ALA A 291 9.65 28.85 -6.08
CA ALA A 291 8.92 30.01 -5.55
C ALA A 291 7.75 29.62 -4.65
N GLU A 292 7.05 28.51 -4.98
CA GLU A 292 5.91 27.99 -4.21
C GLU A 292 6.33 27.24 -2.94
N PHE A 293 7.62 26.90 -2.77
CA PHE A 293 8.05 26.03 -1.67
C PHE A 293 8.20 26.80 -0.35
N GLU A 294 7.21 26.72 0.51
CA GLU A 294 7.18 27.38 1.82
C GLU A 294 8.12 26.72 2.82
N THR A 295 8.73 27.52 3.67
CA THR A 295 9.57 27.08 4.79
C THR A 295 8.82 26.12 5.71
N PHE A 296 9.53 25.13 6.25
CA PHE A 296 8.95 24.18 7.20
C PHE A 296 8.77 24.83 8.57
N ARG A 297 7.52 24.83 9.05
CA ARG A 297 7.15 25.07 10.46
C ARG A 297 6.53 23.76 10.95
N LEU A 298 7.21 23.08 11.86
CA LEU A 298 6.79 21.76 12.33
C LEU A 298 6.49 21.80 13.83
N PRO A 299 5.43 21.10 14.27
CA PRO A 299 5.16 20.89 15.69
C PRO A 299 6.30 20.11 16.36
N ARG A 300 6.42 20.26 17.69
CA ARG A 300 7.35 19.46 18.50
C ARG A 300 7.07 17.96 18.28
N GLY A 301 8.12 17.14 18.17
CA GLY A 301 8.01 15.68 18.01
C GLY A 301 7.88 15.19 16.56
N VAL A 302 7.59 16.04 15.58
CA VAL A 302 7.62 15.66 14.16
C VAL A 302 9.05 15.65 13.65
N GLN A 303 9.52 14.49 13.22
CA GLN A 303 10.88 14.34 12.71
C GLN A 303 10.93 14.68 11.22
N ARG A 304 11.84 15.58 10.83
CA ARG A 304 12.19 15.89 9.45
C ARG A 304 13.63 15.50 9.17
N ARG A 305 13.84 14.73 8.10
CA ARG A 305 15.17 14.42 7.57
C ARG A 305 15.35 15.07 6.23
N VAL A 306 16.38 15.90 6.09
CA VAL A 306 16.80 16.47 4.81
C VAL A 306 17.78 15.50 4.13
N VAL A 307 17.49 15.14 2.86
CA VAL A 307 18.29 14.20 2.08
C VAL A 307 18.81 14.90 0.82
N ARG A 308 20.15 14.99 0.71
CA ARG A 308 20.82 15.49 -0.50
C ARG A 308 20.92 14.35 -1.51
N THR A 309 20.03 14.35 -2.50
CA THR A 309 19.93 13.27 -3.50
C THR A 309 20.95 13.35 -4.64
N ASP A 310 21.76 14.39 -4.65
CA ASP A 310 22.89 14.61 -5.56
C ASP A 310 24.25 14.18 -4.98
N VAL A 311 24.24 13.55 -3.80
CA VAL A 311 25.43 13.02 -3.10
C VAL A 311 25.43 11.49 -3.25
N ALA A 312 26.60 10.90 -3.50
CA ALA A 312 26.72 9.45 -3.59
C ALA A 312 26.32 8.78 -2.26
N GLY A 313 25.73 7.57 -2.34
CA GLY A 313 25.34 6.78 -1.17
C GLY A 313 24.08 7.23 -0.45
N TRP A 314 23.40 8.29 -0.88
CA TRP A 314 22.20 8.81 -0.20
C TRP A 314 21.07 7.78 -0.08
N GLN A 315 20.93 6.88 -1.05
CA GLN A 315 19.91 5.82 -1.03
C GLN A 315 20.15 4.85 0.14
N VAL A 316 21.39 4.48 0.36
CA VAL A 316 21.79 3.58 1.47
C VAL A 316 21.55 4.29 2.81
N ALA A 317 22.01 5.54 2.94
CA ALA A 317 21.81 6.33 4.14
C ALA A 317 20.32 6.53 4.48
N LEU A 318 19.47 6.79 3.47
CA LEU A 318 18.03 6.92 3.69
C LEU A 318 17.41 5.58 4.11
N ARG A 319 17.82 4.48 3.51
CA ARG A 319 17.33 3.13 3.88
C ARG A 319 17.65 2.78 5.31
N HIS A 320 18.86 3.07 5.76
CA HIS A 320 19.26 2.86 7.16
C HIS A 320 18.45 3.72 8.12
N ALA A 321 18.27 5.01 7.80
CA ALA A 321 17.47 5.91 8.60
C ALA A 321 16.01 5.47 8.71
N ALA A 322 15.40 5.05 7.61
CA ALA A 322 14.02 4.56 7.59
C ALA A 322 13.85 3.34 8.50
N ARG A 323 14.78 2.39 8.49
CA ARG A 323 14.75 1.23 9.39
C ARG A 323 14.83 1.62 10.87
N ALA A 324 15.62 2.64 11.22
CA ALA A 324 15.70 3.13 12.59
C ALA A 324 14.36 3.71 13.08
N TRP A 325 13.56 4.32 12.19
CA TRP A 325 12.22 4.79 12.55
C TRP A 325 11.28 3.67 12.99
N SER A 326 11.34 2.50 12.35
CA SER A 326 10.52 1.36 12.74
C SER A 326 10.85 0.83 14.13
N THR A 327 12.07 1.05 14.61
CA THR A 327 12.52 0.66 15.96
C THR A 327 12.04 1.67 17.00
N SER A 328 12.18 2.99 16.73
CA SER A 328 11.74 4.03 17.66
C SER A 328 10.21 4.13 17.78
N ALA A 329 9.45 3.79 16.74
CA ALA A 329 7.98 3.74 16.81
C ALA A 329 7.48 2.62 17.73
N ARG A 330 8.24 1.54 17.87
CA ARG A 330 7.91 0.43 18.79
C ARG A 330 8.26 0.73 20.25
N SER A 331 9.25 1.57 20.49
CA SER A 331 9.69 1.95 21.83
C SER A 331 8.94 3.17 22.41
N CYS A 332 8.37 4.04 21.58
CA CYS A 332 7.40 5.04 21.99
C CYS A 332 6.04 4.37 22.18
N GLY A 333 5.79 3.85 23.37
CA GLY A 333 4.49 3.29 23.77
C GLY A 333 3.40 4.37 23.76
N ILE A 334 2.91 4.73 22.56
CA ILE A 334 1.64 5.43 22.42
C ILE A 334 0.59 4.39 22.74
N PRO A 335 -0.15 4.50 23.86
CA PRO A 335 -1.18 3.52 24.20
C PRO A 335 -2.18 3.51 23.04
N CYS A 336 -2.39 2.32 22.48
CA CYS A 336 -3.50 2.05 21.60
C CYS A 336 -4.77 2.40 22.37
N ARG A 337 -5.36 3.59 22.16
CA ARG A 337 -6.70 3.86 22.67
C ARG A 337 -7.62 2.88 21.97
N ALA A 338 -7.93 1.80 22.68
CA ALA A 338 -9.08 0.97 22.36
C ALA A 338 -10.26 1.93 22.15
N ALA A 339 -10.89 1.85 20.99
CA ALA A 339 -12.13 2.56 20.73
C ALA A 339 -13.06 2.25 21.90
N ALA A 340 -13.39 3.26 22.69
CA ALA A 340 -14.38 3.17 23.72
C ALA A 340 -15.69 2.79 23.01
N VAL A 341 -16.04 1.52 23.08
CA VAL A 341 -17.38 1.05 22.79
C VAL A 341 -18.24 1.70 23.87
N GLY A 342 -18.98 2.74 23.45
CA GLY A 342 -19.92 3.40 24.31
C GLY A 342 -20.84 2.37 24.92
N SER A 343 -20.83 2.26 26.24
CA SER A 343 -21.81 1.53 27.03
C SER A 343 -23.19 2.13 26.71
N ARG A 344 -23.93 1.46 25.84
CA ARG A 344 -25.36 1.72 25.72
C ARG A 344 -25.99 1.25 27.03
N GLY A 345 -26.58 2.19 27.73
CA GLY A 345 -27.43 1.91 28.91
C GLY A 345 -28.56 0.95 28.55
N PRO A 346 -29.21 0.35 29.57
CA PRO A 346 -30.23 -0.65 29.33
C PRO A 346 -31.41 -0.04 28.58
N MET A 347 -31.83 -0.73 27.51
CA MET A 347 -33.06 -0.40 26.77
C MET A 347 -34.27 -0.55 27.69
N PRO A 348 -35.26 0.38 27.63
CA PRO A 348 -36.51 0.19 28.35
C PRO A 348 -37.30 -1.00 27.78
N ALA A 349 -37.88 -1.77 28.65
CA ALA A 349 -38.72 -2.93 28.34
C ALA A 349 -39.92 -2.50 27.48
N THR A 350 -40.14 -3.20 26.38
CA THR A 350 -41.37 -3.08 25.57
C THR A 350 -42.54 -3.76 26.32
N PRO A 351 -43.73 -3.19 26.34
CA PRO A 351 -44.88 -3.82 26.98
C PRO A 351 -45.39 -5.01 26.16
N GLU A 352 -45.60 -6.13 26.84
CA GLU A 352 -46.23 -7.32 26.31
C GLU A 352 -47.67 -7.00 25.86
N THR A 353 -47.94 -7.18 24.58
CA THR A 353 -49.32 -7.18 24.05
C THR A 353 -49.90 -8.58 24.24
N ARG A 354 -50.78 -8.70 25.24
CA ARG A 354 -51.64 -9.88 25.49
C ARG A 354 -52.58 -10.03 24.26
N VAL A 355 -52.44 -11.13 23.53
CA VAL A 355 -53.48 -11.57 22.58
C VAL A 355 -54.30 -12.64 23.31
N GLN A 356 -55.57 -12.33 23.57
CA GLN A 356 -56.60 -13.27 23.98
C GLN A 356 -57.21 -13.91 22.70
N ARG A 357 -57.33 -15.21 22.79
CA ARG A 357 -58.10 -16.19 21.99
C ARG A 357 -57.46 -16.63 20.68
#